data_d9a733cf14acafc65874c257a3db2eb5
#
_entry.id   d9a733cf14acafc65874c257a3db2eb5
#
_cell.length_a   1.000
_cell.length_b   1.000
_cell.length_c   1.000
_cell.angle_alpha   90.00
_cell.angle_beta   90.00
_cell.angle_gamma   90.00
#
_symmetry.space_group_name_H-M   'P 1'
#
loop_
_entity.id
_entity.type
_entity.pdbx_description
1 polymer ?
#
loop_
_entity_poly.entity_id
_entity_poly.type
_entity_poly.pdbx_seq_one_letter_code
_entity_poly.pdbx_strand_id
1 'polypeptide(L)'
;MPAIITATQLRSVLGVSSSLYNDTYLNEIIDTAEGVILPLLVSHASAVSAYKLESNVATFYTQTPHNFSIGQSAIVTSLPAPFSATHTVTSVIDPKTFTVALTASDVNLRQSIPSGKATLSGYSATDLYSANPRVESAIYVVSIEVFQSRTAAGGQIEGQDFAPSPFKMGRSLLNRCSGLLGELLDTEAMAM
;
A
#
# COMPACT_ATOMS: atom_id res chain seq x y z
N MET A 1 -8.32 8.00 -2.37
CA MET A 1 -9.22 8.26 -1.23
C MET A 1 -8.77 7.39 -0.07
N PRO A 2 -8.68 7.93 1.13
CA PRO A 2 -8.32 7.18 2.32
C PRO A 2 -9.21 5.96 2.51
N ALA A 3 -8.63 4.87 2.95
CA ALA A 3 -9.30 3.58 3.05
C ALA A 3 -9.44 3.08 4.50
N ILE A 4 -8.58 3.55 5.41
CA ILE A 4 -8.53 3.11 6.80
C ILE A 4 -9.14 4.15 7.74
N ILE A 5 -8.77 5.43 7.62
CA ILE A 5 -9.32 6.51 8.43
C ILE A 5 -9.92 7.61 7.55
N THR A 6 -10.82 8.41 8.10
CA THR A 6 -11.50 9.50 7.41
C THR A 6 -10.94 10.87 7.78
N ALA A 7 -11.11 11.87 6.91
CA ALA A 7 -10.77 13.25 7.20
C ALA A 7 -11.47 13.78 8.46
N THR A 8 -12.69 13.35 8.71
CA THR A 8 -13.45 13.74 9.92
C THR A 8 -12.80 13.18 11.19
N GLN A 9 -12.36 11.93 11.16
CA GLN A 9 -11.66 11.30 12.29
C GLN A 9 -10.31 12.00 12.55
N LEU A 10 -9.51 12.22 11.48
CA LEU A 10 -8.22 12.91 11.62
C LEU A 10 -8.41 14.35 12.16
N ARG A 11 -9.42 15.07 11.67
CA ARG A 11 -9.77 16.43 12.15
C ARG A 11 -10.10 16.43 13.65
N SER A 12 -10.84 15.44 14.11
CA SER A 12 -11.20 15.30 15.53
C SER A 12 -9.95 15.09 16.39
N VAL A 13 -8.99 14.28 15.92
CA VAL A 13 -7.72 14.01 16.62
C VAL A 13 -6.83 15.25 16.64
N LEU A 14 -6.75 15.99 15.54
CA LEU A 14 -5.97 17.21 15.42
C LEU A 14 -6.57 18.40 16.18
N GLY A 15 -7.87 18.37 16.49
CA GLY A 15 -8.58 19.48 17.12
C GLY A 15 -8.70 20.74 16.22
N VAL A 16 -8.71 20.55 14.90
CA VAL A 16 -8.73 21.66 13.92
C VAL A 16 -10.13 21.83 13.31
N SER A 17 -10.43 23.06 12.84
CA SER A 17 -11.73 23.35 12.23
C SER A 17 -11.76 23.00 10.75
N SER A 18 -12.97 22.66 10.24
CA SER A 18 -13.19 22.40 8.81
C SER A 18 -13.08 23.65 7.93
N SER A 19 -13.20 24.84 8.53
CA SER A 19 -13.03 26.11 7.81
C SER A 19 -11.57 26.41 7.49
N LEU A 20 -10.62 25.91 8.27
CA LEU A 20 -9.19 26.09 8.06
C LEU A 20 -8.58 24.96 7.24
N TYR A 21 -9.04 23.72 7.50
CA TYR A 21 -8.51 22.52 6.84
C TYR A 21 -9.67 21.69 6.27
N ASN A 22 -9.83 21.79 4.96
CA ASN A 22 -10.89 21.07 4.25
C ASN A 22 -10.59 19.56 4.13
N ASP A 23 -11.59 18.78 3.74
CA ASP A 23 -11.46 17.33 3.64
C ASP A 23 -10.45 16.91 2.57
N THR A 24 -10.33 17.63 1.47
CA THR A 24 -9.36 17.34 0.42
C THR A 24 -7.94 17.38 0.95
N TYR A 25 -7.59 18.44 1.70
CA TYR A 25 -6.26 18.58 2.30
C TYR A 25 -5.95 17.48 3.31
N LEU A 26 -6.92 17.14 4.18
CA LEU A 26 -6.73 16.07 5.15
C LEU A 26 -6.67 14.69 4.49
N ASN A 27 -7.45 14.45 3.45
CA ASN A 27 -7.39 13.21 2.68
C ASN A 27 -6.02 13.00 2.01
N GLU A 28 -5.40 14.04 1.47
CA GLU A 28 -4.03 13.95 0.93
C GLU A 28 -2.99 13.53 1.98
N ILE A 29 -3.14 14.03 3.22
CA ILE A 29 -2.28 13.65 4.33
C ILE A 29 -2.49 12.19 4.70
N ILE A 30 -3.76 11.75 4.79
CA ILE A 30 -4.10 10.37 5.10
C ILE A 30 -3.62 9.44 3.98
N ASP A 31 -3.88 9.76 2.72
CA ASP A 31 -3.41 8.98 1.56
C ASP A 31 -1.87 8.83 1.60
N THR A 32 -1.15 9.88 2.03
CA THR A 32 0.30 9.82 2.22
C THR A 32 0.68 8.86 3.35
N ALA A 33 -0.01 8.92 4.48
CA ALA A 33 0.24 8.05 5.63
C ALA A 33 -0.09 6.59 5.33
N GLU A 34 -1.21 6.33 4.67
CA GLU A 34 -1.60 4.98 4.21
C GLU A 34 -0.59 4.44 3.19
N GLY A 35 -0.11 5.29 2.28
CA GLY A 35 0.93 4.93 1.31
C GLY A 35 2.27 4.55 1.94
N VAL A 36 2.55 5.01 3.16
CA VAL A 36 3.75 4.62 3.94
C VAL A 36 3.50 3.35 4.74
N ILE A 37 2.35 3.23 5.40
CA ILE A 37 2.08 2.14 6.36
C ILE A 37 1.63 0.86 5.67
N LEU A 38 0.64 0.93 4.74
CA LEU A 38 0.04 -0.27 4.15
C LEU A 38 1.03 -1.17 3.40
N PRO A 39 2.04 -0.66 2.67
CA PRO A 39 3.04 -1.50 2.02
C PRO A 39 3.95 -2.28 2.99
N LEU A 40 4.04 -1.85 4.25
CA LEU A 40 4.85 -2.51 5.28
C LEU A 40 4.11 -3.65 5.98
N LEU A 41 2.80 -3.79 5.74
CA LEU A 41 1.97 -4.79 6.40
C LEU A 41 1.91 -6.07 5.58
N VAL A 42 1.81 -7.20 6.29
CA VAL A 42 1.56 -8.50 5.66
C VAL A 42 0.32 -8.40 4.79
N SER A 43 0.47 -8.70 3.51
CA SER A 43 -0.64 -8.71 2.55
C SER A 43 -0.42 -9.84 1.54
N HIS A 44 -1.53 -10.34 0.98
CA HIS A 44 -1.47 -11.35 -0.08
C HIS A 44 -1.37 -10.65 -1.45
N ALA A 45 -0.27 -9.90 -1.64
CA ALA A 45 -0.01 -9.17 -2.87
C ALA A 45 1.47 -9.31 -3.24
N SER A 46 1.74 -9.36 -4.55
CA SER A 46 3.10 -9.40 -5.08
C SER A 46 3.21 -8.55 -6.35
N ALA A 47 4.37 -7.93 -6.56
CA ALA A 47 4.64 -7.19 -7.78
C ALA A 47 4.85 -8.15 -8.95
N VAL A 48 4.18 -7.88 -10.09
CA VAL A 48 4.32 -8.66 -11.33
C VAL A 48 5.40 -8.02 -12.18
N SER A 49 6.53 -8.70 -12.32
CA SER A 49 7.70 -8.23 -13.06
C SER A 49 7.64 -8.54 -14.56
N ALA A 50 6.97 -9.64 -14.93
CA ALA A 50 6.82 -10.04 -16.32
C ALA A 50 5.54 -10.86 -16.52
N TYR A 51 5.11 -10.94 -17.77
CA TYR A 51 3.96 -11.74 -18.17
C TYR A 51 4.14 -12.27 -19.58
N LYS A 52 3.46 -13.37 -19.91
CA LYS A 52 3.31 -13.90 -21.27
C LYS A 52 1.90 -14.47 -21.45
N LEU A 53 1.49 -14.62 -22.70
CA LEU A 53 0.28 -15.35 -23.08
C LEU A 53 0.61 -16.34 -24.20
N GLU A 54 0.28 -17.59 -24.01
CA GLU A 54 0.51 -18.64 -24.99
C GLU A 54 -0.66 -19.64 -24.93
N SER A 55 -1.28 -19.91 -26.06
CA SER A 55 -2.38 -20.87 -26.17
C SER A 55 -3.52 -20.64 -25.17
N ASN A 56 -3.95 -19.39 -24.99
CA ASN A 56 -4.97 -18.95 -24.03
C ASN A 56 -4.61 -19.17 -22.54
N VAL A 57 -3.34 -19.35 -22.23
CA VAL A 57 -2.82 -19.42 -20.87
C VAL A 57 -1.91 -18.22 -20.62
N ALA A 58 -2.33 -17.31 -19.74
CA ALA A 58 -1.49 -16.24 -19.28
C ALA A 58 -0.64 -16.72 -18.09
N THR A 59 0.68 -16.45 -18.18
CA THR A 59 1.65 -16.73 -17.11
C THR A 59 2.14 -15.42 -16.55
N PHE A 60 2.07 -15.27 -15.23
CA PHE A 60 2.56 -14.11 -14.50
C PHE A 60 3.77 -14.48 -13.65
N TYR A 61 4.80 -13.63 -13.70
CA TYR A 61 6.03 -13.77 -12.93
C TYR A 61 6.09 -12.68 -11.87
N THR A 62 6.18 -13.07 -10.61
CA THR A 62 6.19 -12.13 -9.47
C THR A 62 7.59 -11.94 -8.91
N GLN A 63 7.84 -10.81 -8.29
CA GLN A 63 9.13 -10.50 -7.67
C GLN A 63 9.31 -11.23 -6.33
N THR A 64 8.24 -11.28 -5.54
CA THR A 64 8.17 -11.99 -4.26
C THR A 64 7.22 -13.20 -4.37
N PRO A 65 7.31 -14.19 -3.48
CA PRO A 65 6.34 -15.30 -3.44
C PRO A 65 4.91 -14.78 -3.34
N HIS A 66 4.04 -15.24 -4.22
CA HIS A 66 2.64 -14.76 -4.28
C HIS A 66 1.70 -15.48 -3.31
N ASN A 67 2.05 -16.67 -2.85
CA ASN A 67 1.29 -17.51 -1.92
C ASN A 67 -0.16 -17.81 -2.37
N PHE A 68 -0.45 -17.73 -3.67
CA PHE A 68 -1.77 -18.10 -4.23
C PHE A 68 -1.89 -19.60 -4.36
N SER A 69 -3.14 -20.10 -4.32
CA SER A 69 -3.49 -21.49 -4.57
C SER A 69 -4.40 -21.61 -5.80
N ILE A 70 -4.40 -22.77 -6.41
CA ILE A 70 -5.28 -23.08 -7.55
C ILE A 70 -6.75 -22.89 -7.15
N GLY A 71 -7.52 -22.25 -8.02
CA GLY A 71 -8.93 -21.93 -7.82
C GLY A 71 -9.20 -20.61 -7.09
N GLN A 72 -8.18 -19.96 -6.55
CA GLN A 72 -8.34 -18.63 -5.94
C GLN A 72 -8.46 -17.53 -7.01
N SER A 73 -9.13 -16.44 -6.66
CA SER A 73 -9.24 -15.25 -7.50
C SER A 73 -8.09 -14.29 -7.20
N ALA A 74 -7.28 -13.98 -8.20
CA ALA A 74 -6.22 -12.97 -8.14
C ALA A 74 -6.63 -11.73 -8.96
N ILE A 75 -6.54 -10.56 -8.35
CA ILE A 75 -6.75 -9.27 -9.00
C ILE A 75 -5.39 -8.80 -9.52
N VAL A 76 -5.25 -8.72 -10.84
CA VAL A 76 -4.04 -8.20 -11.47
C VAL A 76 -4.32 -6.77 -11.96
N THR A 77 -3.43 -5.84 -11.61
CA THR A 77 -3.54 -4.41 -11.95
C THR A 77 -2.25 -3.88 -12.55
N SER A 78 -2.33 -2.71 -13.18
CA SER A 78 -1.18 -1.98 -13.74
C SER A 78 -0.42 -2.74 -14.84
N LEU A 79 -1.11 -3.62 -15.54
CA LEU A 79 -0.63 -4.26 -16.78
C LEU A 79 -1.49 -3.80 -17.97
N PRO A 80 -1.01 -3.94 -19.21
CA PRO A 80 -1.85 -3.69 -20.38
C PRO A 80 -3.06 -4.64 -20.43
N ALA A 81 -4.17 -4.19 -21.02
CA ALA A 81 -5.28 -5.07 -21.33
C ALA A 81 -4.80 -6.20 -22.28
N PRO A 82 -5.28 -7.43 -22.12
CA PRO A 82 -6.33 -7.90 -21.21
C PRO A 82 -5.81 -8.47 -19.87
N PHE A 83 -4.54 -8.26 -19.54
CA PHE A 83 -3.91 -8.85 -18.35
C PHE A 83 -4.37 -8.21 -17.02
N SER A 84 -4.73 -6.91 -17.02
CA SER A 84 -5.28 -6.23 -15.85
C SER A 84 -6.77 -6.57 -15.70
N ALA A 85 -7.06 -7.57 -14.88
CA ALA A 85 -8.40 -8.02 -14.55
C ALA A 85 -8.38 -8.93 -13.30
N THR A 86 -9.55 -9.37 -12.87
CA THR A 86 -9.67 -10.46 -11.89
C THR A 86 -9.64 -11.80 -12.63
N HIS A 87 -8.70 -12.63 -12.25
CA HIS A 87 -8.46 -13.92 -12.87
C HIS A 87 -8.56 -15.05 -11.83
N THR A 88 -9.01 -16.24 -12.26
CA THR A 88 -8.91 -17.43 -11.43
C THR A 88 -7.58 -18.12 -11.70
N VAL A 89 -6.83 -18.41 -10.64
CA VAL A 89 -5.55 -19.13 -10.73
C VAL A 89 -5.82 -20.57 -11.17
N THR A 90 -5.26 -20.95 -12.30
CA THR A 90 -5.43 -22.31 -12.88
C THR A 90 -4.28 -23.24 -12.52
N SER A 91 -3.06 -22.70 -12.35
CA SER A 91 -1.89 -23.47 -11.92
C SER A 91 -0.92 -22.57 -11.17
N VAL A 92 -0.16 -23.17 -10.26
CA VAL A 92 0.99 -22.58 -9.58
C VAL A 92 2.21 -23.40 -9.98
N ILE A 93 3.08 -22.82 -10.80
CA ILE A 93 4.28 -23.49 -11.33
C ILE A 93 5.37 -23.52 -10.27
N ASP A 94 5.58 -22.38 -9.63
CA ASP A 94 6.54 -22.18 -8.52
C ASP A 94 6.05 -21.03 -7.63
N PRO A 95 6.69 -20.73 -6.47
CA PRO A 95 6.24 -19.68 -5.56
C PRO A 95 6.13 -18.28 -6.17
N LYS A 96 6.80 -18.05 -7.30
CA LYS A 96 6.81 -16.74 -8.00
C LYS A 96 6.14 -16.78 -9.37
N THR A 97 5.51 -17.92 -9.75
CA THR A 97 4.94 -18.06 -11.08
C THR A 97 3.57 -18.75 -11.01
N PHE A 98 2.54 -18.06 -11.45
CA PHE A 98 1.19 -18.62 -11.54
C PHE A 98 0.60 -18.41 -12.94
N THR A 99 -0.40 -19.21 -13.27
CA THR A 99 -1.10 -19.14 -14.55
C THR A 99 -2.60 -18.95 -14.36
N VAL A 100 -3.20 -18.34 -15.37
CA VAL A 100 -4.65 -18.16 -15.47
C VAL A 100 -5.12 -18.47 -16.90
N ALA A 101 -6.38 -18.82 -17.05
CA ALA A 101 -7.01 -18.91 -18.37
C ALA A 101 -7.34 -17.49 -18.87
N LEU A 102 -6.85 -17.13 -20.06
CA LEU A 102 -7.08 -15.82 -20.66
C LEU A 102 -7.15 -15.95 -22.19
N THR A 103 -8.34 -15.79 -22.76
CA THR A 103 -8.54 -15.87 -24.20
C THR A 103 -8.18 -14.56 -24.87
N ALA A 104 -7.03 -14.51 -25.52
CA ALA A 104 -6.56 -13.40 -26.33
C ALA A 104 -5.42 -13.86 -27.27
N SER A 105 -4.93 -12.95 -28.10
CA SER A 105 -3.77 -13.23 -28.98
C SER A 105 -2.52 -13.48 -28.16
N ASP A 106 -1.69 -14.42 -28.61
CA ASP A 106 -0.44 -14.78 -27.95
C ASP A 106 0.48 -13.57 -27.80
N VAL A 107 1.12 -13.48 -26.66
CA VAL A 107 2.07 -12.41 -26.29
C VAL A 107 3.33 -13.07 -25.77
N ASN A 108 4.44 -12.83 -26.46
CA ASN A 108 5.77 -13.25 -25.98
C ASN A 108 6.07 -12.67 -24.59
N LEU A 109 6.98 -13.30 -23.87
CA LEU A 109 7.41 -12.84 -22.56
C LEU A 109 7.80 -11.35 -22.62
N ARG A 110 7.14 -10.55 -21.78
CA ARG A 110 7.37 -9.12 -21.64
C ARG A 110 7.61 -8.76 -20.19
N GLN A 111 8.62 -7.93 -19.96
CA GLN A 111 8.78 -7.28 -18.65
C GLN A 111 7.79 -6.13 -18.50
N SER A 112 7.30 -5.93 -17.29
CA SER A 112 6.43 -4.83 -16.92
C SER A 112 7.23 -3.77 -16.16
N ILE A 113 7.34 -2.57 -16.75
CA ILE A 113 8.00 -1.41 -16.15
C ILE A 113 7.07 -0.20 -16.32
N PRO A 114 6.53 0.37 -15.22
CA PRO A 114 6.62 -0.13 -13.84
C PRO A 114 5.95 -1.49 -13.66
N SER A 115 6.34 -2.22 -12.62
CA SER A 115 5.78 -3.54 -12.32
C SER A 115 4.27 -3.48 -12.13
N GLY A 116 3.56 -4.50 -12.61
CA GLY A 116 2.18 -4.72 -12.25
C GLY A 116 2.04 -5.18 -10.80
N LYS A 117 0.80 -5.41 -10.35
CA LYS A 117 0.51 -5.94 -9.02
C LYS A 117 -0.52 -7.05 -9.12
N ALA A 118 -0.26 -8.17 -8.49
CA ALA A 118 -1.22 -9.25 -8.29
C ALA A 118 -1.60 -9.33 -6.81
N THR A 119 -2.90 -9.32 -6.50
CA THR A 119 -3.41 -9.34 -5.13
C THR A 119 -4.48 -10.41 -5.01
N LEU A 120 -4.47 -11.20 -3.95
CA LEU A 120 -5.54 -12.15 -3.66
C LEU A 120 -6.84 -11.36 -3.40
N SER A 121 -7.92 -11.73 -4.07
CA SER A 121 -9.21 -11.05 -3.92
C SER A 121 -9.73 -11.14 -2.49
N GLY A 122 -10.09 -10.00 -1.90
CA GLY A 122 -10.54 -9.88 -0.51
C GLY A 122 -9.42 -9.92 0.54
N TYR A 123 -8.16 -9.91 0.11
CA TYR A 123 -6.97 -9.96 1.00
C TYR A 123 -5.95 -8.87 0.68
N SER A 124 -6.39 -7.74 0.16
CA SER A 124 -5.53 -6.56 0.08
C SER A 124 -5.21 -6.05 1.49
N ALA A 125 -4.14 -5.25 1.63
CA ALA A 125 -3.83 -4.64 2.92
C ALA A 125 -5.02 -3.82 3.47
N THR A 126 -5.75 -3.15 2.60
CA THR A 126 -6.97 -2.41 2.95
C THR A 126 -8.07 -3.33 3.45
N ASP A 127 -8.33 -4.45 2.77
CA ASP A 127 -9.37 -5.41 3.20
C ASP A 127 -9.05 -6.01 4.58
N LEU A 128 -7.77 -6.33 4.81
CA LEU A 128 -7.32 -6.97 6.04
C LEU A 128 -7.30 -6.01 7.25
N TYR A 129 -7.05 -4.72 7.02
CA TYR A 129 -6.72 -3.79 8.11
C TYR A 129 -7.67 -2.61 8.27
N SER A 130 -8.78 -2.54 7.48
CA SER A 130 -9.75 -1.44 7.53
C SER A 130 -10.43 -1.23 8.90
N ALA A 131 -10.39 -2.21 9.78
CA ALA A 131 -10.94 -2.11 11.15
C ALA A 131 -9.91 -2.52 12.22
N ASN A 132 -8.61 -2.41 11.93
CA ASN A 132 -7.57 -2.78 12.88
C ASN A 132 -7.08 -1.57 13.68
N PRO A 133 -7.34 -1.48 15.01
CA PRO A 133 -7.00 -0.30 15.81
C PRO A 133 -5.50 0.03 15.86
N ARG A 134 -4.63 -0.98 15.71
CA ARG A 134 -3.18 -0.77 15.69
C ARG A 134 -2.75 -0.06 14.41
N VAL A 135 -3.34 -0.46 13.27
CA VAL A 135 -3.07 0.15 11.98
C VAL A 135 -3.65 1.55 11.91
N GLU A 136 -4.89 1.75 12.38
CA GLU A 136 -5.48 3.09 12.52
C GLU A 136 -4.58 4.01 13.35
N SER A 137 -4.10 3.55 14.50
CA SER A 137 -3.19 4.31 15.37
C SER A 137 -1.87 4.67 14.68
N ALA A 138 -1.29 3.75 13.93
CA ALA A 138 -0.07 4.01 13.17
C ALA A 138 -0.30 5.06 12.08
N ILE A 139 -1.42 4.98 11.35
CA ILE A 139 -1.81 5.96 10.34
C ILE A 139 -2.04 7.33 10.97
N TYR A 140 -2.70 7.42 12.15
CA TYR A 140 -2.82 8.69 12.87
C TYR A 140 -1.46 9.29 13.21
N VAL A 141 -0.54 8.49 13.74
CA VAL A 141 0.81 8.97 14.11
C VAL A 141 1.51 9.57 12.89
N VAL A 142 1.50 8.87 11.75
CA VAL A 142 2.13 9.37 10.51
C VAL A 142 1.39 10.59 9.97
N SER A 143 0.05 10.59 9.98
CA SER A 143 -0.76 11.72 9.51
C SER A 143 -0.51 12.99 10.33
N ILE A 144 -0.40 12.88 11.64
CA ILE A 144 -0.09 14.00 12.54
C ILE A 144 1.29 14.57 12.23
N GLU A 145 2.28 13.71 12.04
CA GLU A 145 3.65 14.11 11.71
C GLU A 145 3.71 14.84 10.35
N VAL A 146 3.02 14.31 9.33
CA VAL A 146 2.91 14.94 8.01
C VAL A 146 2.18 16.30 8.12
N PHE A 147 1.09 16.37 8.88
CA PHE A 147 0.37 17.61 9.11
C PHE A 147 1.25 18.66 9.77
N GLN A 148 1.95 18.30 10.84
CA GLN A 148 2.85 19.19 11.56
C GLN A 148 4.01 19.67 10.69
N SER A 149 4.59 18.80 9.87
CA SER A 149 5.68 19.18 8.97
C SER A 149 5.24 20.18 7.90
N ARG A 150 4.00 20.05 7.39
CA ARG A 150 3.45 21.00 6.40
C ARG A 150 3.07 22.34 7.03
N THR A 151 2.55 22.34 8.25
CA THR A 151 2.15 23.57 8.94
C THR A 151 3.33 24.30 9.53
N ALA A 152 4.34 23.62 10.05
CA ALA A 152 5.57 24.24 10.56
C ALA A 152 6.41 24.91 9.47
N ALA A 153 6.38 24.41 8.24
CA ALA A 153 7.08 25.02 7.11
C ALA A 153 6.45 26.35 6.64
N GLY A 154 5.18 26.60 6.98
CA GLY A 154 4.42 27.80 6.56
C GLY A 154 4.19 28.85 7.64
N GLY A 155 4.50 28.58 8.89
CA GLY A 155 4.26 29.50 10.02
C GLY A 155 5.49 29.67 10.90
N GLN A 156 5.99 30.89 10.97
CA GLN A 156 6.93 31.26 12.02
C GLN A 156 6.24 31.09 13.38
N ILE A 157 6.53 29.98 14.06
CA ILE A 157 6.31 29.94 15.49
C ILE A 157 7.48 30.72 16.09
N GLU A 158 7.26 32.02 16.38
CA GLU A 158 8.14 32.81 17.22
C GLU A 158 8.13 32.23 18.65
N GLY A 159 8.98 31.29 18.88
CA GLY A 159 9.33 30.74 20.16
C GLY A 159 10.80 30.34 20.11
N GLN A 160 11.63 31.03 20.86
CA GLN A 160 13.09 31.01 20.77
C GLN A 160 13.78 29.66 21.02
N ASP A 161 13.06 28.54 21.27
CA ASP A 161 13.66 27.29 21.67
C ASP A 161 13.20 26.04 20.85
N PHE A 162 12.49 26.19 19.74
CA PHE A 162 12.09 25.06 18.92
C PHE A 162 12.68 25.18 17.51
N ALA A 163 13.95 24.80 17.36
CA ALA A 163 14.49 24.48 16.04
C ALA A 163 13.97 23.10 15.61
N PRO A 164 13.01 22.99 14.67
CA PRO A 164 12.62 21.69 14.14
C PRO A 164 13.83 21.12 13.40
N SER A 165 14.41 20.06 13.96
CA SER A 165 15.48 19.34 13.28
C SER A 165 14.84 18.46 12.19
N PRO A 166 14.97 18.77 10.90
CA PRO A 166 14.35 18.04 9.82
C PRO A 166 14.89 16.62 9.67
N PHE A 167 15.95 16.28 10.39
CA PHE A 167 16.62 14.98 10.26
C PHE A 167 16.21 13.91 11.28
N LYS A 168 15.32 14.21 12.22
CA LYS A 168 14.87 13.22 13.21
C LYS A 168 13.63 12.42 12.81
N MET A 169 12.98 12.77 11.69
CA MET A 169 11.69 12.20 11.29
C MET A 169 11.75 10.70 10.92
N GLY A 170 12.74 10.26 10.16
CA GLY A 170 12.70 8.94 9.57
C GLY A 170 12.77 7.77 10.56
N ARG A 171 13.78 7.72 11.43
CA ARG A 171 14.00 6.56 12.30
C ARG A 171 13.09 6.52 13.52
N SER A 172 12.78 7.64 14.14
CA SER A 172 11.90 7.67 15.31
C SER A 172 10.45 7.36 14.96
N LEU A 173 9.98 7.80 13.80
CA LEU A 173 8.64 7.53 13.31
C LEU A 173 8.47 6.05 12.96
N LEU A 174 9.42 5.48 12.20
CA LEU A 174 9.40 4.06 11.87
C LEU A 174 9.43 3.17 13.13
N ASN A 175 10.25 3.52 14.12
CA ASN A 175 10.32 2.80 15.39
C ASN A 175 9.01 2.89 16.21
N ARG A 176 8.32 4.03 16.20
CA ARG A 176 7.00 4.16 16.83
C ARG A 176 5.97 3.30 16.13
N CYS A 177 5.93 3.35 14.80
CA CYS A 177 5.01 2.53 14.00
C CYS A 177 5.32 1.06 14.14
N SER A 178 6.59 0.64 14.13
CA SER A 178 6.97 -0.76 14.31
C SER A 178 6.57 -1.30 15.69
N GLY A 179 6.65 -0.47 16.74
CA GLY A 179 6.17 -0.85 18.06
C GLY A 179 4.65 -1.03 18.14
N LEU A 180 3.88 -0.25 17.37
CA LEU A 180 2.42 -0.39 17.29
C LEU A 180 2.00 -1.58 16.44
N LEU A 181 2.67 -1.81 15.31
CA LEU A 181 2.31 -2.79 14.29
C LEU A 181 2.80 -4.20 14.65
N GLY A 182 3.98 -4.32 15.27
CA GLY A 182 4.52 -5.58 15.77
C GLY A 182 4.48 -6.72 14.75
N GLU A 183 3.71 -7.76 15.06
CA GLU A 183 3.52 -8.96 14.24
C GLU A 183 2.80 -8.74 12.89
N LEU A 184 2.20 -7.55 12.68
CA LEU A 184 1.53 -7.22 11.43
C LEU A 184 2.50 -6.77 10.34
N LEU A 185 3.77 -6.51 10.69
CA LEU A 185 4.78 -6.08 9.75
C LEU A 185 5.28 -7.23 8.88
N ASP A 186 5.38 -6.96 7.58
CA ASP A 186 6.03 -7.85 6.64
C ASP A 186 7.55 -7.67 6.74
N THR A 187 8.21 -8.65 7.34
CA THR A 187 9.68 -8.64 7.54
C THR A 187 10.45 -8.71 6.21
N GLU A 188 9.87 -9.28 5.15
CA GLU A 188 10.48 -9.29 3.82
C GLU A 188 10.40 -7.91 3.17
N ALA A 189 9.26 -7.21 3.31
CA ALA A 189 9.10 -5.85 2.80
C ALA A 189 10.02 -4.83 3.50
N MET A 190 10.39 -5.10 4.77
CA MET A 190 11.30 -4.23 5.53
C MET A 190 12.78 -4.48 5.25
N ALA A 191 13.13 -5.60 4.62
CA ALA A 191 14.52 -5.99 4.33
C ALA A 191 15.04 -5.43 2.98
N MET A 192 14.18 -4.75 2.22
CA MET A 192 14.50 -4.06 0.97
C MET A 192 14.84 -2.58 1.23
#